data_e0f80bb701e4e863aeb6c9c9f340053a
#
_entry.id   e0f80bb701e4e863aeb6c9c9f340053a
#
_cell.length_a   1.000
_cell.length_b   1.000
_cell.length_c   1.000
_cell.angle_alpha   90.00
_cell.angle_beta   90.00
_cell.angle_gamma   90.00
#
_symmetry.space_group_name_H-M   'P 1'
#
loop_
_entity.id
_entity.type
_entity.pdbx_description
1 polymer ?
#
loop_
_entity_poly.entity_id
_entity_poly.type
_entity_poly.pdbx_seq_one_letter_code
_entity_poly.pdbx_strand_id
1 'polypeptide(L)'
;MARRIPLPRLSRRQRRARWQRERRQQAFIVVIFSAVLFFVLGLITWAASDKFYQDNLKPAMRFEGRAVAMRDWKNEVKYEQTRFYVEFGVPAGYENDPQIAEQKASFERSSLDALVEQSILDIQARADGVTIAPDAIDARYQDDWGQFRSRHILIQTNKDAPDQALEVNNALAKATAIRDQLRLDPNSQPLWNQLAKDKSNDPGSADSGGELGWVGKGQFVKEFEDAARALKIGEVSDPIKSDFGYHIIQVEERRGPEENEIVKRWLASGFTVDDIKTHARYELLRDEFTKRRQDQAVVSPTAQVHVAQIQVAAPRPVGGDFQGFTAQLKKVSDVGAALDSGTDFGEVAKKYSEDSATKDKGGDMGWIARGMLTDLASENELFNLDAGARSQQHNALNTTTWFKALEKSDSRDLDDAQKKTIKDNAYQYWLNQQKKAHDVLRLVPGLEFD
;
A
#
# COMPACT_ATOMS: atom_id res chain seq x y z
N MET A 1 -57.19 -27.53 70.81
CA MET A 1 -56.33 -28.71 70.57
C MET A 1 -56.69 -29.35 69.25
N ALA A 2 -55.95 -29.12 68.21
CA ALA A 2 -56.18 -29.71 66.88
C ALA A 2 -55.67 -31.16 66.88
N ARG A 3 -56.52 -32.15 66.70
CA ARG A 3 -56.16 -33.56 66.55
C ARG A 3 -55.42 -33.76 65.27
N ARG A 4 -54.07 -34.11 65.37
CA ARG A 4 -53.31 -34.58 64.22
C ARG A 4 -53.84 -35.94 63.77
N ILE A 5 -54.47 -36.00 62.61
CA ILE A 5 -54.86 -37.24 61.95
C ILE A 5 -53.56 -38.00 61.56
N PRO A 6 -53.36 -39.23 62.05
CA PRO A 6 -52.16 -40.00 61.69
C PRO A 6 -52.22 -40.42 60.22
N LEU A 7 -51.22 -40.06 59.44
CA LEU A 7 -51.11 -40.49 58.06
C LEU A 7 -51.07 -42.02 57.96
N PRO A 8 -51.80 -42.66 57.04
CA PRO A 8 -51.83 -44.11 56.90
C PRO A 8 -50.46 -44.67 56.57
N ARG A 9 -50.02 -45.65 57.36
CA ARG A 9 -48.71 -46.35 57.16
C ARG A 9 -48.82 -47.23 55.90
N LEU A 10 -48.14 -46.85 54.82
CA LEU A 10 -48.08 -47.59 53.57
C LEU A 10 -47.51 -49.02 53.80
N SER A 11 -48.14 -50.03 53.18
CA SER A 11 -47.62 -51.42 53.21
C SER A 11 -46.27 -51.53 52.51
N ARG A 12 -45.49 -52.58 52.79
CA ARG A 12 -44.16 -52.83 52.16
C ARG A 12 -44.25 -52.86 50.63
N ARG A 13 -45.36 -53.41 50.06
CA ARG A 13 -45.63 -53.41 48.60
C ARG A 13 -45.87 -51.99 48.05
N GLN A 14 -46.65 -51.19 48.74
CA GLN A 14 -46.96 -49.80 48.34
C GLN A 14 -45.71 -48.90 48.43
N ARG A 15 -44.81 -49.11 49.42
CA ARG A 15 -43.54 -48.39 49.55
C ARG A 15 -42.59 -48.75 48.40
N ARG A 16 -42.50 -50.06 48.03
CA ARG A 16 -41.67 -50.50 46.88
C ARG A 16 -42.20 -49.95 45.56
N ALA A 17 -43.53 -49.96 45.34
CA ALA A 17 -44.13 -49.42 44.14
C ALA A 17 -43.93 -47.90 44.03
N ARG A 18 -44.04 -47.14 45.14
CA ARG A 18 -43.78 -45.72 45.18
C ARG A 18 -42.32 -45.41 44.90
N TRP A 19 -41.36 -46.10 45.52
CA TRP A 19 -39.93 -45.96 45.29
C TRP A 19 -39.55 -46.31 43.86
N GLN A 20 -40.17 -47.31 43.22
CA GLN A 20 -39.93 -47.65 41.82
C GLN A 20 -40.49 -46.54 40.87
N ARG A 21 -41.62 -45.95 41.19
CA ARG A 21 -42.16 -44.81 40.44
C ARG A 21 -41.28 -43.60 40.59
N GLU A 22 -40.86 -43.25 41.78
CA GLU A 22 -39.99 -42.12 42.06
C GLU A 22 -38.61 -42.29 41.34
N ARG A 23 -38.01 -43.50 41.39
CA ARG A 23 -36.78 -43.77 40.62
C ARG A 23 -36.99 -43.66 39.10
N ARG A 24 -38.11 -44.15 38.58
CA ARG A 24 -38.43 -44.01 37.15
C ARG A 24 -38.64 -42.54 36.74
N GLN A 25 -39.29 -41.77 37.58
CA GLN A 25 -39.46 -40.35 37.36
C GLN A 25 -38.11 -39.59 37.42
N GLN A 26 -37.31 -39.90 38.44
CA GLN A 26 -35.96 -39.33 38.53
C GLN A 26 -35.07 -39.71 37.33
N ALA A 27 -35.08 -41.00 36.92
CA ALA A 27 -34.36 -41.44 35.75
C ALA A 27 -34.84 -40.73 34.49
N PHE A 28 -36.15 -40.55 34.30
CA PHE A 28 -36.72 -39.83 33.19
C PHE A 28 -36.34 -38.35 33.18
N ILE A 29 -36.33 -37.68 34.32
CA ILE A 29 -35.88 -36.28 34.46
C ILE A 29 -34.39 -36.18 34.11
N VAL A 30 -33.56 -37.10 34.61
CA VAL A 30 -32.09 -37.13 34.29
C VAL A 30 -31.87 -37.35 32.80
N VAL A 31 -32.62 -38.25 32.16
CA VAL A 31 -32.51 -38.52 30.73
C VAL A 31 -32.91 -37.27 29.92
N ILE A 32 -34.02 -36.62 30.27
CA ILE A 32 -34.45 -35.40 29.60
C ILE A 32 -33.40 -34.28 29.78
N PHE A 33 -32.95 -34.08 31.03
CA PHE A 33 -31.97 -33.06 31.34
C PHE A 33 -30.64 -33.32 30.60
N SER A 34 -30.20 -34.57 30.53
CA SER A 34 -29.00 -34.97 29.76
C SER A 34 -29.21 -34.73 28.27
N ALA A 35 -30.39 -35.09 27.75
CA ALA A 35 -30.67 -34.86 26.30
C ALA A 35 -30.70 -33.37 25.98
N VAL A 36 -31.29 -32.53 26.82
CA VAL A 36 -31.29 -31.06 26.64
C VAL A 36 -29.87 -30.50 26.75
N LEU A 37 -29.08 -31.01 27.75
CA LEU A 37 -27.68 -30.60 27.88
C LEU A 37 -26.83 -30.94 26.64
N PHE A 38 -26.96 -32.17 26.14
CA PHE A 38 -26.27 -32.62 24.93
C PHE A 38 -26.73 -31.82 23.69
N PHE A 39 -28.02 -31.49 23.58
CA PHE A 39 -28.54 -30.64 22.51
C PHE A 39 -27.96 -29.23 22.57
N VAL A 40 -27.94 -28.61 23.74
CA VAL A 40 -27.35 -27.27 23.96
C VAL A 40 -25.85 -27.27 23.64
N LEU A 41 -25.10 -28.28 24.15
CA LEU A 41 -23.69 -28.45 23.83
C LEU A 41 -23.47 -28.65 22.30
N GLY A 42 -24.34 -29.43 21.67
CA GLY A 42 -24.32 -29.59 20.20
C GLY A 42 -24.54 -28.30 19.44
N LEU A 43 -25.47 -27.46 19.89
CA LEU A 43 -25.69 -26.12 19.28
C LEU A 43 -24.49 -25.20 19.48
N ILE A 44 -23.88 -25.21 20.68
CA ILE A 44 -22.70 -24.39 20.99
C ILE A 44 -21.51 -24.83 20.11
N THR A 45 -21.27 -26.14 20.02
CA THR A 45 -20.17 -26.66 19.21
C THR A 45 -20.40 -26.40 17.72
N TRP A 46 -21.64 -26.55 17.24
CA TRP A 46 -21.99 -26.20 15.85
C TRP A 46 -21.79 -24.73 15.56
N ALA A 47 -22.29 -23.84 16.42
CA ALA A 47 -22.13 -22.39 16.27
C ALA A 47 -20.65 -21.97 16.30
N ALA A 48 -19.85 -22.57 17.19
CA ALA A 48 -18.41 -22.32 17.27
C ALA A 48 -17.69 -22.82 16.01
N SER A 49 -18.07 -24.00 15.51
CA SER A 49 -17.50 -24.57 14.28
C SER A 49 -17.87 -23.77 13.05
N ASP A 50 -19.14 -23.33 12.93
CA ASP A 50 -19.59 -22.47 11.85
C ASP A 50 -18.86 -21.12 11.86
N LYS A 51 -18.80 -20.49 13.03
CA LYS A 51 -18.04 -19.25 13.19
C LYS A 51 -16.56 -19.42 12.80
N PHE A 52 -15.91 -20.50 13.25
CA PHE A 52 -14.53 -20.79 12.87
C PHE A 52 -14.38 -20.95 11.37
N TYR A 53 -15.31 -21.65 10.70
CA TYR A 53 -15.32 -21.81 9.25
C TYR A 53 -15.46 -20.46 8.54
N GLN A 54 -16.46 -19.66 8.91
CA GLN A 54 -16.72 -18.35 8.28
C GLN A 54 -15.53 -17.39 8.46
N ASP A 55 -14.90 -17.42 9.63
CA ASP A 55 -13.82 -16.50 9.98
C ASP A 55 -12.46 -16.91 9.41
N ASN A 56 -12.22 -18.21 9.16
CA ASN A 56 -10.88 -18.71 8.86
C ASN A 56 -10.79 -19.50 7.55
N LEU A 57 -11.78 -20.33 7.23
CA LEU A 57 -11.67 -21.32 6.16
C LEU A 57 -12.49 -20.97 4.92
N LYS A 58 -13.55 -20.20 5.07
CA LYS A 58 -14.36 -19.73 3.95
C LYS A 58 -13.46 -18.98 2.95
N PRO A 59 -13.59 -19.24 1.66
CA PRO A 59 -12.81 -18.50 0.68
C PRO A 59 -13.15 -17.00 0.70
N ALA A 60 -12.14 -16.15 0.79
CA ALA A 60 -12.26 -14.71 0.57
C ALA A 60 -12.20 -14.39 -0.92
N MET A 61 -11.39 -15.14 -1.66
CA MET A 61 -11.34 -15.10 -3.12
C MET A 61 -10.94 -16.46 -3.70
N ARG A 62 -11.14 -16.62 -5.01
CA ARG A 62 -10.55 -17.71 -5.79
C ARG A 62 -9.68 -17.10 -6.88
N PHE A 63 -8.51 -17.66 -7.05
CA PHE A 63 -7.57 -17.31 -8.11
C PHE A 63 -7.23 -18.59 -8.89
N GLU A 64 -7.58 -18.65 -10.19
CA GLU A 64 -7.44 -19.86 -11.00
C GLU A 64 -8.07 -21.09 -10.32
N GLY A 65 -9.25 -20.93 -9.74
CA GLY A 65 -9.96 -21.97 -9.00
C GLY A 65 -9.39 -22.31 -7.61
N ARG A 66 -8.20 -21.84 -7.25
CA ARG A 66 -7.60 -22.03 -5.92
C ARG A 66 -8.21 -21.06 -4.93
N ALA A 67 -8.65 -21.59 -3.78
CA ALA A 67 -9.21 -20.76 -2.73
C ALA A 67 -8.11 -20.06 -1.92
N VAL A 68 -8.26 -18.75 -1.71
CA VAL A 68 -7.55 -17.97 -0.68
C VAL A 68 -8.50 -17.82 0.50
N ALA A 69 -8.07 -18.24 1.68
CA ALA A 69 -8.94 -18.32 2.83
C ALA A 69 -9.25 -16.94 3.43
N MET A 70 -10.40 -16.83 4.09
CA MET A 70 -10.82 -15.61 4.80
C MET A 70 -9.78 -15.16 5.84
N ARG A 71 -9.12 -16.10 6.50
CA ARG A 71 -8.01 -15.80 7.43
C ARG A 71 -6.88 -15.07 6.75
N ASP A 72 -6.47 -15.49 5.55
CA ASP A 72 -5.33 -14.92 4.84
C ASP A 72 -5.66 -13.48 4.40
N TRP A 73 -6.89 -13.25 3.94
CA TRP A 73 -7.36 -11.90 3.65
C TRP A 73 -7.45 -11.00 4.90
N LYS A 74 -7.98 -11.50 6.01
CA LYS A 74 -8.03 -10.75 7.27
C LYS A 74 -6.62 -10.41 7.79
N ASN A 75 -5.66 -11.31 7.59
CA ASN A 75 -4.26 -11.05 7.95
C ASN A 75 -3.67 -9.94 7.05
N GLU A 76 -3.96 -9.96 5.76
CA GLU A 76 -3.52 -8.91 4.84
C GLU A 76 -4.15 -7.55 5.18
N VAL A 77 -5.47 -7.51 5.48
CA VAL A 77 -6.15 -6.29 5.97
C VAL A 77 -5.48 -5.77 7.24
N LYS A 78 -5.20 -6.66 8.19
CA LYS A 78 -4.51 -6.32 9.43
C LYS A 78 -3.09 -5.83 9.17
N TYR A 79 -2.39 -6.41 8.18
CA TYR A 79 -1.07 -5.96 7.77
C TYR A 79 -1.13 -4.51 7.26
N GLU A 80 -1.98 -4.21 6.29
CA GLU A 80 -2.11 -2.86 5.73
C GLU A 80 -2.53 -1.82 6.79
N GLN A 81 -3.45 -2.18 7.68
CA GLN A 81 -3.84 -1.32 8.80
C GLN A 81 -2.67 -1.05 9.75
N THR A 82 -1.95 -2.11 10.17
CA THR A 82 -0.82 -1.97 11.10
C THR A 82 0.28 -1.13 10.46
N ARG A 83 0.57 -1.35 9.19
CA ARG A 83 1.52 -0.56 8.42
C ARG A 83 1.13 0.92 8.44
N PHE A 84 -0.12 1.23 8.11
CA PHE A 84 -0.62 2.60 8.14
C PHE A 84 -0.47 3.24 9.53
N TYR A 85 -0.92 2.58 10.60
CA TYR A 85 -0.83 3.14 11.96
C TYR A 85 0.60 3.33 12.42
N VAL A 86 1.49 2.45 12.02
CA VAL A 86 2.90 2.49 12.40
C VAL A 86 3.65 3.56 11.61
N GLU A 87 3.46 3.61 10.28
CA GLU A 87 4.15 4.55 9.39
C GLU A 87 3.69 6.00 9.63
N PHE A 88 2.40 6.22 9.85
CA PHE A 88 1.85 7.55 10.11
C PHE A 88 1.78 7.93 11.60
N GLY A 89 2.31 7.07 12.49
CA GLY A 89 2.38 7.36 13.92
C GLY A 89 1.01 7.56 14.59
N VAL A 90 -0.04 6.93 14.07
CA VAL A 90 -1.41 7.04 14.62
C VAL A 90 -1.42 6.40 16.02
N PRO A 91 -1.85 7.14 17.08
CA PRO A 91 -1.89 6.60 18.42
C PRO A 91 -2.90 5.46 18.56
N ALA A 92 -2.61 4.51 19.43
CA ALA A 92 -3.58 3.46 19.79
C ALA A 92 -4.89 4.09 20.34
N GLY A 93 -6.03 3.58 19.89
CA GLY A 93 -7.36 4.07 20.28
C GLY A 93 -8.05 4.96 19.23
N TYR A 94 -7.34 5.39 18.19
CA TYR A 94 -7.92 6.14 17.07
C TYR A 94 -8.54 5.24 16.00
N GLU A 95 -8.50 3.92 16.17
CA GLU A 95 -9.06 2.97 15.19
C GLU A 95 -10.57 3.14 14.94
N ASN A 96 -11.28 3.80 15.87
CA ASN A 96 -12.72 4.08 15.77
C ASN A 96 -13.05 5.53 15.35
N ASP A 97 -12.04 6.33 14.98
CA ASP A 97 -12.28 7.66 14.42
C ASP A 97 -13.02 7.53 13.09
N PRO A 98 -14.10 8.34 12.85
CA PRO A 98 -14.87 8.27 11.60
C PRO A 98 -14.04 8.46 10.32
N GLN A 99 -12.99 9.27 10.36
CA GLN A 99 -12.08 9.47 9.23
C GLN A 99 -11.25 8.20 8.96
N ILE A 100 -10.88 7.46 10.00
CA ILE A 100 -10.17 6.18 9.89
C ILE A 100 -11.12 5.06 9.46
N ALA A 101 -12.42 5.14 9.81
CA ALA A 101 -13.41 4.16 9.35
C ALA A 101 -13.57 4.16 7.81
N GLU A 102 -13.50 5.32 7.17
CA GLU A 102 -13.49 5.42 5.70
C GLU A 102 -12.23 4.77 5.11
N GLN A 103 -11.07 4.98 5.76
CA GLN A 103 -9.82 4.34 5.39
C GLN A 103 -9.85 2.81 5.51
N LYS A 104 -10.63 2.28 6.47
CA LYS A 104 -10.78 0.83 6.67
C LYS A 104 -11.34 0.11 5.45
N ALA A 105 -12.37 0.68 4.81
CA ALA A 105 -12.93 0.12 3.57
C ALA A 105 -11.90 0.12 2.42
N SER A 106 -11.00 1.09 2.41
CA SER A 106 -9.86 1.13 1.47
C SER A 106 -8.89 -0.02 1.74
N PHE A 107 -8.54 -0.30 3.00
CA PHE A 107 -7.66 -1.42 3.34
C PHE A 107 -8.26 -2.78 2.98
N GLU A 108 -9.55 -2.98 3.20
CA GLU A 108 -10.24 -4.23 2.84
C GLU A 108 -10.16 -4.51 1.33
N ARG A 109 -10.28 -3.47 0.51
CA ARG A 109 -10.18 -3.58 -0.95
C ARG A 109 -8.74 -3.78 -1.41
N SER A 110 -7.80 -2.92 -0.94
CA SER A 110 -6.39 -3.00 -1.31
C SER A 110 -5.77 -4.33 -0.90
N SER A 111 -6.22 -4.93 0.20
CA SER A 111 -5.74 -6.25 0.64
C SER A 111 -6.17 -7.39 -0.29
N LEU A 112 -7.36 -7.32 -0.90
CA LEU A 112 -7.72 -8.30 -1.95
C LEU A 112 -6.85 -8.12 -3.19
N ASP A 113 -6.58 -6.86 -3.58
CA ASP A 113 -5.70 -6.56 -4.71
C ASP A 113 -4.27 -7.04 -4.47
N ALA A 114 -3.76 -6.87 -3.25
CA ALA A 114 -2.45 -7.36 -2.85
C ALA A 114 -2.36 -8.90 -2.94
N LEU A 115 -3.38 -9.61 -2.47
CA LEU A 115 -3.43 -11.08 -2.58
C LEU A 115 -3.53 -11.57 -4.04
N VAL A 116 -4.24 -10.83 -4.90
CA VAL A 116 -4.25 -11.12 -6.35
C VAL A 116 -2.86 -10.92 -6.94
N GLU A 117 -2.20 -9.80 -6.63
CA GLU A 117 -0.83 -9.51 -7.07
C GLU A 117 0.15 -10.58 -6.58
N GLN A 118 0.12 -10.95 -5.29
CA GLN A 118 0.95 -12.01 -4.71
C GLN A 118 0.74 -13.35 -5.45
N SER A 119 -0.52 -13.68 -5.77
CA SER A 119 -0.85 -14.89 -6.52
C SER A 119 -0.27 -14.88 -7.94
N ILE A 120 -0.35 -13.74 -8.62
CA ILE A 120 0.24 -13.53 -9.95
C ILE A 120 1.76 -13.67 -9.89
N LEU A 121 2.39 -12.99 -8.91
CA LEU A 121 3.84 -13.04 -8.72
C LEU A 121 4.33 -14.47 -8.47
N ASP A 122 3.61 -15.25 -7.65
CA ASP A 122 3.97 -16.65 -7.38
C ASP A 122 3.84 -17.56 -8.59
N ILE A 123 2.82 -17.35 -9.44
CA ILE A 123 2.65 -18.11 -10.68
C ILE A 123 3.74 -17.74 -11.67
N GLN A 124 3.97 -16.43 -11.86
CA GLN A 124 4.96 -15.96 -12.81
C GLN A 124 6.38 -16.31 -12.39
N ALA A 125 6.69 -16.23 -11.09
CA ALA A 125 8.00 -16.62 -10.56
C ALA A 125 8.30 -18.10 -10.86
N ARG A 126 7.30 -18.99 -10.69
CA ARG A 126 7.42 -20.41 -11.06
C ARG A 126 7.59 -20.61 -12.56
N ALA A 127 6.82 -19.88 -13.36
CA ALA A 127 6.89 -19.98 -14.82
C ALA A 127 8.24 -19.53 -15.38
N ASP A 128 8.78 -18.44 -14.84
CA ASP A 128 10.05 -17.83 -15.27
C ASP A 128 11.29 -18.40 -14.55
N GLY A 129 11.11 -19.34 -13.61
CA GLY A 129 12.20 -19.92 -12.81
C GLY A 129 12.84 -18.89 -11.84
N VAL A 130 12.10 -17.87 -11.44
CA VAL A 130 12.56 -16.84 -10.49
C VAL A 130 12.43 -17.36 -9.07
N THR A 131 13.53 -17.33 -8.33
CA THR A 131 13.56 -17.68 -6.90
C THR A 131 14.25 -16.58 -6.12
N ILE A 132 13.62 -16.11 -5.07
CA ILE A 132 14.24 -15.19 -4.11
C ILE A 132 14.94 -16.02 -3.04
N ALA A 133 16.25 -15.84 -2.93
CA ALA A 133 17.06 -16.57 -1.96
C ALA A 133 16.74 -16.11 -0.52
N PRO A 134 16.78 -17.02 0.47
CA PRO A 134 16.47 -16.67 1.86
C PRO A 134 17.36 -15.55 2.43
N ASP A 135 18.64 -15.54 2.08
CA ASP A 135 19.58 -14.50 2.48
C ASP A 135 19.24 -13.12 1.90
N ALA A 136 18.68 -13.06 0.69
CA ALA A 136 18.17 -11.82 0.11
C ALA A 136 16.95 -11.29 0.86
N ILE A 137 16.07 -12.18 1.33
CA ILE A 137 14.92 -11.81 2.16
C ILE A 137 15.39 -11.27 3.51
N ASP A 138 16.37 -11.95 4.12
CA ASP A 138 16.96 -11.52 5.39
C ASP A 138 17.67 -10.16 5.24
N ALA A 139 18.41 -9.98 4.17
CA ALA A 139 19.06 -8.70 3.87
C ALA A 139 18.05 -7.57 3.67
N ARG A 140 16.94 -7.84 2.96
CA ARG A 140 15.85 -6.87 2.79
C ARG A 140 15.19 -6.52 4.12
N TYR A 141 14.90 -7.51 4.96
CA TYR A 141 14.36 -7.29 6.30
C TYR A 141 15.27 -6.43 7.17
N GLN A 142 16.59 -6.69 7.12
CA GLN A 142 17.59 -5.87 7.82
C GLN A 142 17.69 -4.46 7.25
N ASP A 143 17.60 -4.30 5.93
CA ASP A 143 17.63 -3.00 5.27
C ASP A 143 16.39 -2.15 5.60
N ASP A 144 15.20 -2.73 5.54
CA ASP A 144 13.94 -2.01 5.74
C ASP A 144 13.72 -1.60 7.20
N TRP A 145 14.14 -2.47 8.16
CA TRP A 145 13.81 -2.31 9.57
C TRP A 145 15.00 -2.07 10.49
N GLY A 146 16.21 -2.30 10.01
CA GLY A 146 17.43 -1.93 10.73
C GLY A 146 17.52 -0.41 10.85
N GLN A 147 18.14 0.04 11.95
CA GLN A 147 18.32 1.46 12.23
C GLN A 147 19.81 1.77 12.42
N PHE A 148 20.16 3.00 12.15
CA PHE A 148 21.49 3.54 12.47
C PHE A 148 21.35 4.84 13.24
N ARG A 149 22.34 5.11 14.10
CA ARG A 149 22.55 6.40 14.73
C ARG A 149 23.70 7.08 14.01
N SER A 150 23.48 8.32 13.63
CA SER A 150 24.44 9.08 12.87
C SER A 150 24.54 10.53 13.32
N ARG A 151 25.61 11.15 12.91
CA ARG A 151 25.78 12.60 12.98
C ARG A 151 26.25 13.13 11.64
N HIS A 152 25.99 14.41 11.39
CA HIS A 152 26.40 15.06 10.16
C HIS A 152 26.76 16.53 10.35
N ILE A 153 27.45 17.06 9.33
CA ILE A 153 27.65 18.50 9.13
C ILE A 153 27.14 18.82 7.73
N LEU A 154 26.20 19.76 7.63
CA LEU A 154 25.64 20.23 6.36
C LEU A 154 26.29 21.53 5.93
N ILE A 155 26.81 21.59 4.72
CA ILE A 155 27.22 22.83 4.05
C ILE A 155 26.22 23.09 2.93
N GLN A 156 25.30 24.02 3.18
CA GLN A 156 24.27 24.40 2.21
C GLN A 156 24.86 25.07 0.97
N THR A 157 24.19 24.92 -0.16
CA THR A 157 24.43 25.70 -1.38
C THR A 157 23.31 26.72 -1.56
N ASN A 158 23.68 27.97 -1.82
CA ASN A 158 22.70 29.01 -2.12
C ASN A 158 22.18 28.86 -3.54
N LYS A 159 20.91 28.44 -3.68
CA LYS A 159 20.26 28.23 -4.99
C LYS A 159 20.03 29.52 -5.78
N ASP A 160 20.08 30.68 -5.11
CA ASP A 160 19.90 31.98 -5.72
C ASP A 160 21.23 32.70 -6.02
N ALA A 161 22.35 32.02 -5.84
CA ALA A 161 23.68 32.59 -6.12
C ALA A 161 23.81 32.91 -7.62
N PRO A 162 24.37 34.09 -7.98
CA PRO A 162 24.55 34.50 -9.36
C PRO A 162 25.44 33.54 -10.19
N ASP A 163 26.43 32.94 -9.55
CA ASP A 163 27.31 31.91 -10.14
C ASP A 163 27.13 30.60 -9.35
N GLN A 164 26.23 29.76 -9.83
CA GLN A 164 25.93 28.46 -9.24
C GLN A 164 27.13 27.51 -9.24
N ALA A 165 27.96 27.54 -10.27
CA ALA A 165 29.13 26.68 -10.36
C ALA A 165 30.18 27.03 -9.30
N LEU A 166 30.40 28.30 -9.10
CA LEU A 166 31.32 28.82 -8.07
C LEU A 166 30.80 28.47 -6.65
N GLU A 167 29.49 28.65 -6.42
CA GLU A 167 28.87 28.35 -5.13
C GLU A 167 28.98 26.86 -4.77
N VAL A 168 28.66 25.97 -5.70
CA VAL A 168 28.78 24.51 -5.55
C VAL A 168 30.23 24.12 -5.25
N ASN A 169 31.19 24.68 -5.98
CA ASN A 169 32.61 24.41 -5.77
C ASN A 169 33.09 24.91 -4.39
N ASN A 170 32.66 26.08 -3.97
CA ASN A 170 32.99 26.62 -2.65
C ASN A 170 32.40 25.79 -1.51
N ALA A 171 31.15 25.34 -1.65
CA ALA A 171 30.52 24.44 -0.67
C ALA A 171 31.24 23.10 -0.59
N LEU A 172 31.60 22.52 -1.75
CA LEU A 172 32.38 21.28 -1.80
C LEU A 172 33.77 21.43 -1.15
N ALA A 173 34.46 22.54 -1.42
CA ALA A 173 35.78 22.80 -0.83
C ALA A 173 35.68 22.93 0.71
N LYS A 174 34.65 23.65 1.23
CA LYS A 174 34.40 23.73 2.67
C LYS A 174 34.10 22.37 3.29
N ALA A 175 33.21 21.59 2.66
CA ALA A 175 32.87 20.26 3.12
C ALA A 175 34.08 19.32 3.12
N THR A 176 34.91 19.40 2.08
CA THR A 176 36.17 18.64 1.99
C THR A 176 37.12 18.98 3.13
N ALA A 177 37.33 20.27 3.41
CA ALA A 177 38.19 20.70 4.50
C ALA A 177 37.68 20.23 5.89
N ILE A 178 36.38 20.19 6.11
CA ILE A 178 35.79 19.66 7.34
C ILE A 178 35.99 18.15 7.42
N ARG A 179 35.73 17.41 6.34
CA ARG A 179 36.00 15.97 6.26
C ARG A 179 37.47 15.66 6.62
N ASP A 180 38.41 16.40 6.07
CA ASP A 180 39.85 16.15 6.29
C ASP A 180 40.23 16.37 7.76
N GLN A 181 39.65 17.39 8.41
CA GLN A 181 39.82 17.61 9.85
C GLN A 181 39.23 16.46 10.68
N LEU A 182 38.01 16.05 10.38
CA LEU A 182 37.34 14.95 11.09
C LEU A 182 38.07 13.61 10.90
N ARG A 183 38.64 13.35 9.74
CA ARG A 183 39.40 12.11 9.48
C ARG A 183 40.71 12.03 10.27
N LEU A 184 41.25 13.12 10.80
CA LEU A 184 42.43 13.08 11.69
C LEU A 184 42.07 12.45 13.06
N ASP A 185 40.87 12.70 13.56
CA ASP A 185 40.33 12.11 14.79
C ASP A 185 38.83 11.90 14.67
N PRO A 186 38.38 10.85 13.96
CA PRO A 186 36.99 10.63 13.60
C PRO A 186 36.05 10.51 14.80
N ASN A 187 36.55 10.03 15.93
CA ASN A 187 35.76 9.76 17.12
C ASN A 187 35.84 10.87 18.18
N SER A 188 36.51 11.98 17.87
CA SER A 188 36.62 13.13 18.78
C SER A 188 35.29 13.89 18.89
N GLN A 189 34.54 13.63 19.97
CA GLN A 189 33.29 14.34 20.24
C GLN A 189 33.48 15.87 20.37
N PRO A 190 34.57 16.39 21.02
CA PRO A 190 34.79 17.83 21.05
C PRO A 190 35.00 18.44 19.67
N LEU A 191 35.70 17.75 18.76
CA LEU A 191 35.94 18.22 17.39
C LEU A 191 34.64 18.25 16.58
N TRP A 192 33.82 17.20 16.66
CA TRP A 192 32.52 17.16 16.03
C TRP A 192 31.60 18.28 16.54
N ASN A 193 31.52 18.47 17.87
CA ASN A 193 30.72 19.53 18.49
C ASN A 193 31.14 20.92 18.00
N GLN A 194 32.44 21.16 17.95
CA GLN A 194 32.97 22.44 17.48
C GLN A 194 32.66 22.66 15.99
N LEU A 195 33.00 21.71 15.13
CA LEU A 195 32.80 21.87 13.70
C LEU A 195 31.32 21.91 13.30
N ALA A 196 30.46 21.12 13.94
CA ALA A 196 29.02 21.17 13.70
C ALA A 196 28.46 22.56 14.09
N LYS A 197 28.78 23.04 15.29
CA LYS A 197 28.32 24.35 15.78
C LYS A 197 28.84 25.51 14.93
N ASP A 198 30.09 25.46 14.50
CA ASP A 198 30.74 26.58 13.81
C ASP A 198 30.45 26.59 12.30
N LYS A 199 30.16 25.44 11.69
CA LYS A 199 30.16 25.25 10.23
C LYS A 199 28.88 24.66 9.67
N SER A 200 28.11 23.88 10.46
CA SER A 200 26.89 23.25 9.95
C SER A 200 25.80 24.27 9.71
N ASN A 201 25.12 24.15 8.58
CA ASN A 201 23.92 24.91 8.24
C ASN A 201 22.65 24.13 8.61
N ASP A 202 22.74 23.00 9.30
CA ASP A 202 21.57 22.29 9.82
C ASP A 202 21.19 22.80 11.20
N PRO A 203 20.10 23.60 11.32
CA PRO A 203 19.69 24.18 12.60
C PRO A 203 19.17 23.12 13.58
N GLY A 204 18.80 21.93 13.10
CA GLY A 204 18.25 20.85 13.93
C GLY A 204 19.32 20.10 14.73
N SER A 205 20.56 20.05 14.23
CA SER A 205 21.61 19.21 14.84
C SER A 205 22.91 19.97 15.15
N ALA A 206 23.13 21.15 14.57
CA ALA A 206 24.41 21.89 14.73
C ALA A 206 24.83 22.09 16.19
N ASP A 207 23.92 22.51 17.06
CA ASP A 207 24.19 22.74 18.49
C ASP A 207 24.39 21.46 19.30
N SER A 208 23.97 20.32 18.74
CA SER A 208 24.11 18.97 19.32
C SER A 208 25.26 18.18 18.73
N GLY A 209 26.25 18.84 18.10
CA GLY A 209 27.39 18.15 17.48
C GLY A 209 27.08 17.43 16.19
N GLY A 210 25.96 17.78 15.54
CA GLY A 210 25.47 17.14 14.32
C GLY A 210 24.66 15.86 14.55
N GLU A 211 24.34 15.52 15.80
CA GLU A 211 23.62 14.28 16.17
C GLU A 211 22.20 14.26 15.58
N LEU A 212 21.85 13.13 14.94
CA LEU A 212 20.56 12.90 14.28
C LEU A 212 19.71 11.83 14.97
N GLY A 213 20.28 11.15 15.99
CA GLY A 213 19.60 10.07 16.70
C GLY A 213 19.44 8.79 15.87
N TRP A 214 18.55 7.91 16.35
CA TRP A 214 18.23 6.65 15.68
C TRP A 214 17.23 6.87 14.55
N VAL A 215 17.58 6.43 13.36
CA VAL A 215 16.77 6.59 12.15
C VAL A 215 16.66 5.28 11.38
N GLY A 216 15.51 5.08 10.77
CA GLY A 216 15.21 3.97 9.86
C GLY A 216 15.21 4.42 8.40
N LYS A 217 14.82 3.52 7.52
CA LYS A 217 14.68 3.75 6.08
C LYS A 217 13.61 4.81 5.77
N GLY A 218 13.88 5.66 4.79
CA GLY A 218 12.94 6.67 4.29
C GLY A 218 12.84 7.94 5.13
N GLN A 219 13.67 8.11 6.17
CA GLN A 219 13.63 9.28 7.04
C GLN A 219 14.52 10.44 6.56
N PHE A 220 15.49 10.14 5.71
CA PHE A 220 16.36 11.14 5.10
C PHE A 220 16.27 11.08 3.57
N VAL A 221 16.87 12.07 2.91
CA VAL A 221 17.02 12.05 1.45
C VAL A 221 17.90 10.87 1.02
N LYS A 222 17.56 10.33 -0.15
CA LYS A 222 18.13 9.08 -0.65
C LYS A 222 19.67 9.08 -0.66
N GLU A 223 20.28 10.17 -1.10
CA GLU A 223 21.74 10.31 -1.19
C GLU A 223 22.41 10.20 0.19
N PHE A 224 21.77 10.77 1.22
CA PHE A 224 22.23 10.66 2.60
C PHE A 224 22.10 9.23 3.13
N GLU A 225 20.95 8.61 2.94
CA GLU A 225 20.70 7.24 3.41
C GLU A 225 21.60 6.23 2.74
N ASP A 226 21.76 6.30 1.43
CA ASP A 226 22.64 5.39 0.68
C ASP A 226 24.07 5.48 1.18
N ALA A 227 24.57 6.71 1.40
CA ALA A 227 25.90 6.93 1.93
C ALA A 227 26.03 6.42 3.38
N ALA A 228 25.08 6.75 4.26
CA ALA A 228 25.10 6.30 5.65
C ALA A 228 25.06 4.76 5.76
N ARG A 229 24.28 4.09 4.91
CA ARG A 229 24.20 2.63 4.88
C ARG A 229 25.49 1.98 4.42
N ALA A 230 26.24 2.59 3.50
CA ALA A 230 27.51 2.08 2.99
C ALA A 230 28.70 2.29 3.95
N LEU A 231 28.63 3.28 4.86
CA LEU A 231 29.71 3.60 5.79
C LEU A 231 29.89 2.50 6.85
N LYS A 232 31.13 2.26 7.26
CA LYS A 232 31.43 1.52 8.47
C LYS A 232 31.20 2.38 9.69
N ILE A 233 30.90 1.74 10.83
CA ILE A 233 30.79 2.44 12.11
C ILE A 233 32.09 3.20 12.41
N GLY A 234 31.96 4.48 12.73
CA GLY A 234 33.08 5.39 13.01
C GLY A 234 33.75 6.00 11.76
N GLU A 235 33.38 5.58 10.55
CA GLU A 235 33.92 6.12 9.30
C GLU A 235 33.29 7.47 8.97
N VAL A 236 34.09 8.45 8.57
CA VAL A 236 33.67 9.77 8.08
C VAL A 236 33.55 9.71 6.56
N SER A 237 32.36 10.02 6.03
CA SER A 237 32.10 10.02 4.58
C SER A 237 32.96 11.02 3.81
N ASP A 238 33.05 10.86 2.51
CA ASP A 238 33.31 11.97 1.60
C ASP A 238 32.11 12.93 1.59
N PRO A 239 32.24 14.18 1.10
CA PRO A 239 31.11 15.07 0.94
C PRO A 239 30.02 14.50 0.04
N ILE A 240 28.85 14.22 0.61
CA ILE A 240 27.68 13.67 -0.10
C ILE A 240 26.77 14.81 -0.54
N LYS A 241 26.55 14.92 -1.85
CA LYS A 241 25.71 15.95 -2.43
C LYS A 241 24.23 15.57 -2.35
N SER A 242 23.40 16.49 -1.90
CA SER A 242 21.93 16.43 -1.99
C SER A 242 21.36 17.77 -2.48
N ASP A 243 20.06 17.89 -2.55
CA ASP A 243 19.38 19.15 -2.83
C ASP A 243 19.57 20.23 -1.76
N PHE A 244 19.98 19.86 -0.55
CA PHE A 244 20.29 20.77 0.55
C PHE A 244 21.71 21.31 0.52
N GLY A 245 22.65 20.61 -0.14
CA GLY A 245 24.06 20.96 -0.17
C GLY A 245 24.93 19.72 -0.02
N TYR A 246 26.06 19.87 0.71
CA TYR A 246 26.99 18.79 0.97
C TYR A 246 26.94 18.35 2.43
N HIS A 247 26.76 17.05 2.65
CA HIS A 247 26.75 16.41 3.97
C HIS A 247 28.08 15.69 4.21
N ILE A 248 28.66 15.85 5.38
CA ILE A 248 29.71 14.99 5.93
C ILE A 248 29.03 14.15 7.01
N ILE A 249 29.07 12.83 6.85
CA ILE A 249 28.28 11.89 7.64
C ILE A 249 29.20 10.95 8.39
N GLN A 250 28.86 10.61 9.63
CA GLN A 250 29.41 9.48 10.34
C GLN A 250 28.30 8.63 10.94
N VAL A 251 28.38 7.33 10.77
CA VAL A 251 27.52 6.37 11.47
C VAL A 251 28.20 5.95 12.75
N GLU A 252 27.55 6.13 13.88
CA GLU A 252 28.10 5.84 15.20
C GLU A 252 27.70 4.45 15.69
N GLU A 253 26.47 4.06 15.44
CA GLU A 253 25.93 2.77 15.88
C GLU A 253 24.92 2.22 14.85
N ARG A 254 24.72 0.89 14.88
CA ARG A 254 23.66 0.20 14.14
C ARG A 254 22.94 -0.75 15.08
N ARG A 255 21.64 -0.91 14.86
CA ARG A 255 20.84 -1.92 15.56
C ARG A 255 19.95 -2.68 14.60
N GLY A 256 19.67 -3.93 14.92
CA GLY A 256 18.84 -4.81 14.12
C GLY A 256 17.35 -4.47 14.22
N PRO A 257 16.53 -5.08 13.35
CA PRO A 257 15.07 -4.92 13.38
C PRO A 257 14.44 -5.24 14.74
N GLU A 258 14.96 -6.19 15.48
CA GLU A 258 14.45 -6.62 16.80
C GLU A 258 14.53 -5.52 17.87
N GLU A 259 15.40 -4.56 17.69
CA GLU A 259 15.54 -3.40 18.57
C GLU A 259 14.68 -2.21 18.12
N ASN A 260 14.15 -2.26 16.90
CA ASN A 260 13.31 -1.21 16.33
C ASN A 260 11.92 -1.21 16.98
N GLU A 261 11.52 -0.06 17.54
CA GLU A 261 10.21 0.08 18.20
C GLU A 261 9.03 -0.14 17.25
N ILE A 262 9.22 0.13 15.97
CA ILE A 262 8.24 -0.14 14.92
C ILE A 262 8.02 -1.65 14.80
N VAL A 263 9.09 -2.43 14.67
CA VAL A 263 9.03 -3.90 14.62
C VAL A 263 8.41 -4.47 15.90
N LYS A 264 8.78 -3.94 17.06
CA LYS A 264 8.17 -4.35 18.34
C LYS A 264 6.65 -4.13 18.36
N ARG A 265 6.15 -3.02 17.78
CA ARG A 265 4.71 -2.77 17.64
C ARG A 265 4.05 -3.78 16.71
N TRP A 266 4.70 -4.13 15.59
CA TRP A 266 4.23 -5.18 14.70
C TRP A 266 4.09 -6.51 15.43
N LEU A 267 5.11 -6.94 16.14
CA LEU A 267 5.10 -8.18 16.94
C LEU A 267 4.02 -8.14 18.04
N ALA A 268 3.87 -7.00 18.72
CA ALA A 268 2.82 -6.80 19.71
C ALA A 268 1.40 -6.86 19.12
N SER A 269 1.25 -6.52 17.85
CA SER A 269 0.01 -6.65 17.09
C SER A 269 -0.27 -8.11 16.67
N GLY A 270 0.62 -9.05 17.00
CA GLY A 270 0.46 -10.49 16.75
C GLY A 270 0.94 -10.95 15.38
N PHE A 271 1.78 -10.17 14.71
CA PHE A 271 2.58 -10.62 13.58
C PHE A 271 3.84 -11.32 14.06
N THR A 272 4.38 -12.18 13.22
CA THR A 272 5.69 -12.82 13.42
C THR A 272 6.73 -12.17 12.51
N VAL A 273 8.01 -12.42 12.79
CA VAL A 273 9.10 -12.01 11.88
C VAL A 273 8.92 -12.67 10.50
N ASP A 274 8.43 -13.90 10.45
CA ASP A 274 8.18 -14.61 9.18
C ASP A 274 7.05 -13.96 8.36
N ASP A 275 6.03 -13.41 9.01
CA ASP A 275 5.00 -12.63 8.31
C ASP A 275 5.61 -11.39 7.65
N ILE A 276 6.45 -10.64 8.38
CA ILE A 276 7.14 -9.45 7.83
C ILE A 276 8.07 -9.85 6.68
N LYS A 277 8.84 -10.92 6.83
CA LYS A 277 9.73 -11.45 5.79
C LYS A 277 8.98 -11.97 4.57
N THR A 278 7.76 -12.47 4.76
CA THR A 278 6.90 -12.86 3.63
C THR A 278 6.55 -11.66 2.76
N HIS A 279 6.21 -10.52 3.36
CA HIS A 279 6.00 -9.28 2.60
C HIS A 279 7.28 -8.79 1.92
N ALA A 280 8.42 -8.83 2.61
CA ALA A 280 9.72 -8.50 2.02
C ALA A 280 10.04 -9.37 0.78
N ARG A 281 9.68 -10.67 0.81
CA ARG A 281 9.81 -11.56 -0.35
C ARG A 281 8.96 -11.09 -1.53
N TYR A 282 7.71 -10.69 -1.29
CA TYR A 282 6.84 -10.19 -2.37
C TYR A 282 7.31 -8.84 -2.92
N GLU A 283 7.87 -7.98 -2.09
CA GLU A 283 8.51 -6.74 -2.56
C GLU A 283 9.72 -7.04 -3.46
N LEU A 284 10.58 -7.98 -3.07
CA LEU A 284 11.72 -8.42 -3.90
C LEU A 284 11.26 -9.04 -5.23
N LEU A 285 10.18 -9.82 -5.24
CA LEU A 285 9.59 -10.32 -6.48
C LEU A 285 9.06 -9.18 -7.34
N ARG A 286 8.38 -8.20 -6.75
CA ARG A 286 7.88 -7.01 -7.44
C ARG A 286 9.04 -6.21 -8.06
N ASP A 287 10.11 -5.99 -7.32
CA ASP A 287 11.30 -5.28 -7.80
C ASP A 287 11.93 -6.01 -8.98
N GLU A 288 12.08 -7.34 -8.91
CA GLU A 288 12.63 -8.18 -9.99
C GLU A 288 11.74 -8.13 -11.24
N PHE A 289 10.43 -8.27 -11.08
CA PHE A 289 9.51 -8.20 -12.22
C PHE A 289 9.40 -6.77 -12.77
N THR A 290 9.47 -5.76 -11.93
CA THR A 290 9.53 -4.35 -12.37
C THR A 290 10.71 -4.14 -13.31
N LYS A 291 11.90 -4.54 -12.89
CA LYS A 291 13.10 -4.44 -13.70
C LYS A 291 12.98 -5.19 -15.03
N ARG A 292 12.53 -6.45 -15.00
CA ARG A 292 12.36 -7.26 -16.22
C ARG A 292 11.36 -6.63 -17.18
N ARG A 293 10.25 -6.08 -16.68
CA ARG A 293 9.23 -5.44 -17.53
C ARG A 293 9.73 -4.13 -18.09
N GLN A 294 10.45 -3.32 -17.33
CA GLN A 294 11.08 -2.09 -17.82
C GLN A 294 12.09 -2.35 -18.94
N ASP A 295 12.90 -3.41 -18.82
CA ASP A 295 13.88 -3.78 -19.82
C ASP A 295 13.24 -4.22 -21.15
N GLN A 296 12.03 -4.77 -21.10
CA GLN A 296 11.28 -5.30 -22.25
C GLN A 296 10.24 -4.34 -22.83
N ALA A 297 9.88 -3.27 -22.09
CA ALA A 297 8.69 -2.47 -22.39
C ALA A 297 8.81 -1.60 -23.64
N VAL A 298 10.01 -1.16 -23.98
CA VAL A 298 10.21 -0.15 -25.04
C VAL A 298 10.46 -0.84 -26.37
N VAL A 299 9.48 -0.72 -27.28
CA VAL A 299 9.58 -1.16 -28.68
C VAL A 299 9.38 0.08 -29.56
N SER A 300 10.36 0.41 -30.40
CA SER A 300 10.30 1.56 -31.32
C SER A 300 10.88 1.18 -32.69
N PRO A 301 10.24 1.56 -33.80
CA PRO A 301 8.97 2.28 -33.87
C PRO A 301 7.76 1.40 -33.49
N THR A 302 6.63 2.05 -33.14
CA THR A 302 5.39 1.35 -32.75
C THR A 302 4.16 2.14 -33.19
N ALA A 303 2.99 1.48 -33.18
CA ALA A 303 1.71 2.15 -33.42
C ALA A 303 1.41 3.18 -32.33
N GLN A 304 0.93 4.36 -32.75
CA GLN A 304 0.58 5.46 -31.85
C GLN A 304 -0.72 6.12 -32.29
N VAL A 305 -1.41 6.72 -31.33
CA VAL A 305 -2.63 7.52 -31.54
C VAL A 305 -2.39 8.92 -30.96
N HIS A 306 -2.66 9.95 -31.75
CA HIS A 306 -2.69 11.34 -31.26
C HIS A 306 -4.04 11.56 -30.58
N VAL A 307 -4.04 11.96 -29.31
CA VAL A 307 -5.21 11.90 -28.44
C VAL A 307 -5.50 13.26 -27.84
N ALA A 308 -6.78 13.61 -27.76
CA ALA A 308 -7.29 14.63 -26.86
C ALA A 308 -8.15 13.98 -25.77
N GLN A 309 -8.14 14.56 -24.55
CA GLN A 309 -8.98 14.13 -23.42
C GLN A 309 -9.80 15.27 -22.82
N ILE A 310 -10.94 14.91 -22.25
CA ILE A 310 -11.70 15.74 -21.32
C ILE A 310 -11.77 14.95 -20.02
N GLN A 311 -11.28 15.52 -18.94
CA GLN A 311 -11.30 14.89 -17.64
C GLN A 311 -12.03 15.79 -16.64
N VAL A 312 -13.00 15.24 -15.92
CA VAL A 312 -13.69 15.89 -14.81
C VAL A 312 -13.68 14.97 -13.60
N ALA A 313 -13.72 15.53 -12.39
CA ALA A 313 -13.79 14.74 -11.18
C ALA A 313 -15.04 13.85 -11.20
N ALA A 314 -14.89 12.59 -10.76
CA ALA A 314 -16.04 11.71 -10.61
C ALA A 314 -16.96 12.23 -9.50
N PRO A 315 -18.29 12.27 -9.74
CA PRO A 315 -19.23 12.68 -8.73
C PRO A 315 -19.21 11.68 -7.57
N ARG A 316 -18.96 12.17 -6.36
CA ARG A 316 -18.94 11.37 -5.13
C ARG A 316 -19.64 12.09 -4.00
N PRO A 317 -20.51 11.39 -3.24
CA PRO A 317 -21.03 11.93 -2.00
C PRO A 317 -19.93 11.84 -0.93
N VAL A 318 -19.21 12.92 -0.69
CA VAL A 318 -18.19 12.99 0.36
C VAL A 318 -18.77 13.73 1.55
N GLY A 319 -18.80 13.10 2.73
CA GLY A 319 -19.09 13.74 3.99
C GLY A 319 -20.42 14.51 4.10
N GLY A 320 -21.43 14.17 3.28
CA GLY A 320 -22.73 14.87 3.26
C GLY A 320 -22.78 16.11 2.36
N ASP A 321 -21.75 16.39 1.56
CA ASP A 321 -21.76 17.45 0.54
C ASP A 321 -22.60 17.06 -0.70
N PHE A 322 -23.91 17.12 -0.55
CA PHE A 322 -24.85 16.88 -1.65
C PHE A 322 -24.82 17.96 -2.73
N GLN A 323 -24.38 19.18 -2.42
CA GLN A 323 -24.31 20.27 -3.40
C GLN A 323 -23.12 20.06 -4.34
N GLY A 324 -21.93 19.74 -3.81
CA GLY A 324 -20.74 19.40 -4.60
C GLY A 324 -21.00 18.17 -5.48
N PHE A 325 -21.60 17.12 -4.91
CA PHE A 325 -21.98 15.92 -5.67
C PHE A 325 -22.91 16.25 -6.84
N THR A 326 -23.99 17.03 -6.59
CA THR A 326 -24.96 17.41 -7.64
C THR A 326 -24.31 18.30 -8.72
N ALA A 327 -23.40 19.20 -8.33
CA ALA A 327 -22.66 20.05 -9.25
C ALA A 327 -21.76 19.21 -10.16
N GLN A 328 -21.09 18.21 -9.64
CA GLN A 328 -20.26 17.30 -10.45
C GLN A 328 -21.09 16.41 -11.38
N LEU A 329 -22.21 15.85 -10.91
CA LEU A 329 -23.15 15.12 -11.75
C LEU A 329 -23.63 15.99 -12.93
N LYS A 330 -24.00 17.24 -12.64
CA LYS A 330 -24.40 18.19 -13.67
C LYS A 330 -23.26 18.46 -14.68
N LYS A 331 -22.05 18.64 -14.19
CA LYS A 331 -20.88 18.90 -15.06
C LYS A 331 -20.61 17.73 -15.99
N VAL A 332 -20.63 16.48 -15.48
CA VAL A 332 -20.50 15.27 -16.30
C VAL A 332 -21.60 15.21 -17.37
N SER A 333 -22.85 15.48 -16.97
CA SER A 333 -24.00 15.54 -17.90
C SER A 333 -23.85 16.64 -18.96
N ASP A 334 -23.39 17.83 -18.58
CA ASP A 334 -23.20 18.96 -19.48
C ASP A 334 -22.11 18.65 -20.52
N VAL A 335 -21.03 17.97 -20.12
CA VAL A 335 -19.96 17.50 -21.05
C VAL A 335 -20.53 16.51 -22.05
N GLY A 336 -21.25 15.48 -21.58
CA GLY A 336 -21.87 14.49 -22.47
C GLY A 336 -22.84 15.14 -23.47
N ALA A 337 -23.73 16.00 -22.99
CA ALA A 337 -24.69 16.73 -23.85
C ALA A 337 -24.01 17.64 -24.88
N ALA A 338 -22.93 18.36 -24.50
CA ALA A 338 -22.18 19.18 -25.42
C ALA A 338 -21.51 18.36 -26.52
N LEU A 339 -20.91 17.23 -26.16
CA LEU A 339 -20.30 16.31 -27.12
C LEU A 339 -21.34 15.65 -28.04
N ASP A 340 -22.50 15.27 -27.51
CA ASP A 340 -23.59 14.65 -28.28
C ASP A 340 -24.27 15.63 -29.23
N SER A 341 -24.28 16.94 -28.90
CA SER A 341 -24.78 18.00 -29.79
C SER A 341 -23.81 18.34 -30.90
N GLY A 342 -22.61 17.73 -30.94
CA GLY A 342 -21.61 17.99 -31.97
C GLY A 342 -20.73 19.22 -31.70
N THR A 343 -20.75 19.77 -30.47
CA THR A 343 -19.81 20.84 -30.11
C THR A 343 -18.37 20.33 -30.25
N ASP A 344 -17.49 21.20 -30.73
CA ASP A 344 -16.08 20.82 -30.94
C ASP A 344 -15.44 20.32 -29.64
N PHE A 345 -14.75 19.20 -29.73
CA PHE A 345 -14.16 18.52 -28.59
C PHE A 345 -13.17 19.40 -27.81
N GLY A 346 -12.36 20.18 -28.54
CA GLY A 346 -11.39 21.09 -27.94
C GLY A 346 -12.05 22.25 -27.19
N GLU A 347 -13.17 22.77 -27.70
CA GLU A 347 -13.95 23.81 -27.02
C GLU A 347 -14.63 23.26 -25.74
N VAL A 348 -15.14 22.03 -25.80
CA VAL A 348 -15.68 21.35 -24.60
C VAL A 348 -14.56 21.12 -23.60
N ALA A 349 -13.36 20.69 -24.02
CA ALA A 349 -12.21 20.51 -23.17
C ALA A 349 -11.80 21.81 -22.44
N LYS A 350 -11.63 22.92 -23.19
CA LYS A 350 -11.31 24.22 -22.62
C LYS A 350 -12.34 24.70 -21.61
N LYS A 351 -13.61 24.42 -21.83
CA LYS A 351 -14.69 24.84 -20.95
C LYS A 351 -14.82 24.01 -19.69
N TYR A 352 -14.75 22.70 -19.80
CA TYR A 352 -15.18 21.78 -18.73
C TYR A 352 -14.05 20.94 -18.15
N SER A 353 -12.95 20.67 -18.89
CA SER A 353 -11.88 19.82 -18.39
C SER A 353 -11.24 20.39 -17.11
N GLU A 354 -10.93 19.52 -16.19
CA GLU A 354 -10.22 19.82 -14.94
C GLU A 354 -8.73 19.40 -15.02
N ASP A 355 -8.32 18.80 -16.14
CA ASP A 355 -6.91 18.51 -16.38
C ASP A 355 -6.18 19.79 -16.82
N SER A 356 -5.45 20.39 -15.90
CA SER A 356 -4.70 21.64 -16.12
C SER A 356 -3.59 21.52 -17.16
N ALA A 357 -3.08 20.30 -17.41
CA ALA A 357 -1.99 20.07 -18.35
C ALA A 357 -2.44 20.19 -19.82
N THR A 358 -3.68 19.80 -20.12
CA THR A 358 -4.20 19.72 -21.49
C THR A 358 -5.38 20.62 -21.77
N LYS A 359 -6.10 21.08 -20.75
CA LYS A 359 -7.33 21.89 -20.87
C LYS A 359 -7.19 23.03 -21.87
N ASP A 360 -6.19 23.92 -21.70
CA ASP A 360 -6.01 25.12 -22.50
C ASP A 360 -5.56 24.83 -23.93
N LYS A 361 -5.05 23.59 -24.13
CA LYS A 361 -4.69 23.07 -25.48
C LYS A 361 -5.84 22.30 -26.15
N GLY A 362 -7.08 22.45 -25.64
CA GLY A 362 -8.24 21.72 -26.17
C GLY A 362 -8.22 20.23 -25.83
N GLY A 363 -7.55 19.87 -24.74
CA GLY A 363 -7.42 18.49 -24.27
C GLY A 363 -6.26 17.71 -24.90
N ASP A 364 -5.46 18.32 -25.78
CA ASP A 364 -4.39 17.63 -26.52
C ASP A 364 -3.33 17.04 -25.59
N MET A 365 -3.21 15.70 -25.57
CA MET A 365 -2.23 14.91 -24.84
C MET A 365 -0.99 14.57 -25.68
N GLY A 366 -1.03 14.84 -26.98
CA GLY A 366 -0.01 14.39 -27.92
C GLY A 366 -0.18 12.93 -28.35
N TRP A 367 0.91 12.35 -28.83
CA TRP A 367 0.94 10.97 -29.30
C TRP A 367 1.08 9.98 -28.15
N ILE A 368 0.18 9.01 -28.09
CA ILE A 368 0.12 7.96 -27.08
C ILE A 368 0.48 6.61 -27.73
N ALA A 369 1.44 5.92 -27.19
CA ALA A 369 1.79 4.54 -27.51
C ALA A 369 1.20 3.57 -26.48
N ARG A 370 1.10 2.28 -26.81
CA ARG A 370 0.68 1.26 -25.84
C ARG A 370 1.66 1.18 -24.68
N GLY A 371 1.12 1.00 -23.48
CA GLY A 371 1.88 1.01 -22.21
C GLY A 371 2.05 2.40 -21.59
N MET A 372 1.62 3.47 -22.27
CA MET A 372 1.58 4.80 -21.66
C MET A 372 0.36 5.01 -20.76
N LEU A 373 -0.73 4.28 -20.98
CA LEU A 373 -1.89 4.23 -20.09
C LEU A 373 -1.89 2.90 -19.33
N THR A 374 -2.11 2.95 -18.02
CA THR A 374 -2.20 1.72 -17.22
C THR A 374 -3.61 1.13 -17.19
N ASP A 375 -4.64 1.92 -17.50
CA ASP A 375 -6.00 1.43 -17.71
C ASP A 375 -6.14 0.79 -19.10
N LEU A 376 -6.14 -0.55 -19.10
CA LEU A 376 -6.22 -1.35 -20.33
C LEU A 376 -7.54 -1.18 -21.09
N ALA A 377 -8.64 -0.82 -20.40
CA ALA A 377 -9.93 -0.64 -21.06
C ALA A 377 -9.90 0.64 -21.91
N SER A 378 -9.51 1.75 -21.30
CA SER A 378 -9.33 3.04 -21.99
C SER A 378 -8.30 2.95 -23.11
N GLU A 379 -7.16 2.28 -22.86
CA GLU A 379 -6.14 2.12 -23.90
C GLU A 379 -6.67 1.31 -25.09
N ASN A 380 -7.32 0.18 -24.86
CA ASN A 380 -7.86 -0.65 -25.94
C ASN A 380 -8.94 0.08 -26.75
N GLU A 381 -9.86 0.79 -26.06
CA GLU A 381 -10.86 1.59 -26.77
C GLU A 381 -10.19 2.67 -27.64
N LEU A 382 -9.22 3.40 -27.05
CA LEU A 382 -8.50 4.46 -27.75
C LEU A 382 -7.82 3.97 -29.04
N PHE A 383 -7.12 2.83 -28.97
CA PHE A 383 -6.46 2.26 -30.14
C PHE A 383 -7.42 1.67 -31.16
N ASN A 384 -8.66 1.34 -30.77
CA ASN A 384 -9.72 0.86 -31.66
C ASN A 384 -10.56 1.99 -32.29
N LEU A 385 -10.51 3.23 -31.75
CA LEU A 385 -11.20 4.35 -32.35
C LEU A 385 -10.64 4.67 -33.75
N ASP A 386 -11.50 5.02 -34.68
CA ASP A 386 -11.08 5.63 -35.95
C ASP A 386 -10.56 7.06 -35.72
N ALA A 387 -9.68 7.54 -36.62
CA ALA A 387 -9.22 8.91 -36.57
C ALA A 387 -10.41 9.88 -36.67
N GLY A 388 -10.49 10.86 -35.80
CA GLY A 388 -11.61 11.79 -35.64
C GLY A 388 -12.73 11.30 -34.74
N ALA A 389 -12.79 10.00 -34.40
CA ALA A 389 -13.80 9.43 -33.50
C ALA A 389 -13.51 9.72 -32.01
N ARG A 390 -14.56 9.74 -31.21
CA ARG A 390 -14.46 9.88 -29.75
C ARG A 390 -14.91 8.60 -29.03
N SER A 391 -14.39 8.41 -27.81
CA SER A 391 -14.80 7.34 -26.91
C SER A 391 -16.18 7.57 -26.31
N GLN A 392 -16.72 6.55 -25.71
CA GLN A 392 -17.76 6.69 -24.70
C GLN A 392 -17.20 7.33 -23.41
N GLN A 393 -18.07 7.59 -22.46
CA GLN A 393 -17.71 8.06 -21.12
C GLN A 393 -17.01 6.94 -20.35
N HIS A 394 -15.80 7.20 -19.84
CA HIS A 394 -15.08 6.33 -18.93
C HIS A 394 -15.21 6.84 -17.51
N ASN A 395 -15.67 5.98 -16.61
CA ASN A 395 -15.77 6.28 -15.19
C ASN A 395 -14.69 5.52 -14.43
N ALA A 396 -13.72 6.23 -13.92
CA ALA A 396 -12.75 5.70 -12.96
C ALA A 396 -13.10 6.14 -11.55
N LEU A 397 -12.35 5.63 -10.57
CA LEU A 397 -12.64 5.87 -9.16
C LEU A 397 -12.76 7.35 -8.80
N ASN A 398 -11.91 8.22 -9.38
CA ASN A 398 -11.84 9.64 -9.06
C ASN A 398 -12.17 10.56 -10.23
N THR A 399 -12.31 10.03 -11.44
CA THR A 399 -12.42 10.82 -12.65
C THR A 399 -13.42 10.22 -13.63
N THR A 400 -14.07 11.10 -14.38
CA THR A 400 -14.83 10.75 -15.58
C THR A 400 -14.10 11.35 -16.76
N THR A 401 -13.80 10.53 -17.77
CA THR A 401 -12.95 10.91 -18.89
C THR A 401 -13.62 10.57 -20.23
N TRP A 402 -13.42 11.41 -21.24
CA TRP A 402 -13.69 11.15 -22.64
C TRP A 402 -12.41 11.35 -23.44
N PHE A 403 -12.19 10.49 -24.41
CA PHE A 403 -11.07 10.57 -25.32
C PHE A 403 -11.55 10.87 -26.77
N LYS A 404 -10.69 11.50 -27.55
CA LYS A 404 -10.85 11.63 -28.99
C LYS A 404 -9.54 11.24 -29.66
N ALA A 405 -9.60 10.31 -30.59
CA ALA A 405 -8.48 10.01 -31.48
C ALA A 405 -8.40 11.10 -32.55
N LEU A 406 -7.36 11.92 -32.55
CA LEU A 406 -7.15 12.97 -33.52
C LEU A 406 -6.55 12.41 -34.82
N GLU A 407 -5.47 11.64 -34.67
CA GLU A 407 -4.71 11.01 -35.75
C GLU A 407 -4.22 9.64 -35.32
N LYS A 408 -3.87 8.78 -36.27
CA LYS A 408 -3.28 7.45 -36.03
C LYS A 408 -2.05 7.24 -36.88
N SER A 409 -1.07 6.54 -36.38
CA SER A 409 0.11 6.09 -37.10
C SER A 409 0.42 4.66 -36.73
N ASP A 410 0.59 3.80 -37.73
CA ASP A 410 0.93 2.39 -37.50
C ASP A 410 2.41 2.19 -37.13
N SER A 411 3.26 3.17 -37.44
CA SER A 411 4.69 3.10 -37.14
C SER A 411 5.25 4.50 -36.94
N ARG A 412 5.57 4.83 -35.68
CA ARG A 412 6.15 6.10 -35.26
C ARG A 412 7.21 5.85 -34.18
N ASP A 413 8.34 6.54 -34.30
CA ASP A 413 9.37 6.48 -33.27
C ASP A 413 8.88 7.08 -31.94
N LEU A 414 9.29 6.46 -30.84
CA LEU A 414 9.05 6.97 -29.50
C LEU A 414 10.08 8.04 -29.16
N ASP A 415 9.62 9.18 -28.64
CA ASP A 415 10.49 10.16 -28.00
C ASP A 415 10.92 9.70 -26.59
N ASP A 416 11.83 10.45 -25.97
CA ASP A 416 12.41 10.04 -24.68
C ASP A 416 11.40 10.15 -23.52
N ALA A 417 10.45 11.08 -23.58
CA ALA A 417 9.37 11.19 -22.59
C ALA A 417 8.41 10.00 -22.68
N GLN A 418 8.04 9.58 -23.89
CA GLN A 418 7.22 8.39 -24.11
C GLN A 418 7.93 7.11 -23.63
N LYS A 419 9.22 6.95 -23.98
CA LYS A 419 10.02 5.80 -23.50
C LYS A 419 10.08 5.76 -21.97
N LYS A 420 10.27 6.92 -21.33
CA LYS A 420 10.26 7.02 -19.88
C LYS A 420 8.91 6.61 -19.30
N THR A 421 7.81 7.15 -19.80
CA THR A 421 6.46 6.84 -19.34
C THR A 421 6.14 5.35 -19.47
N ILE A 422 6.49 4.73 -20.61
CA ILE A 422 6.30 3.30 -20.85
C ILE A 422 7.10 2.47 -19.83
N LYS A 423 8.35 2.83 -19.55
CA LYS A 423 9.16 2.14 -18.54
C LYS A 423 8.59 2.31 -17.14
N ASP A 424 8.20 3.53 -16.77
CA ASP A 424 7.63 3.81 -15.45
C ASP A 424 6.33 3.01 -15.22
N ASN A 425 5.53 2.83 -16.25
CA ASN A 425 4.26 2.10 -16.20
C ASN A 425 4.40 0.58 -16.40
N ALA A 426 5.56 0.07 -16.83
CA ALA A 426 5.72 -1.28 -17.38
C ALA A 426 5.23 -2.39 -16.44
N TYR A 427 5.52 -2.29 -15.16
CA TYR A 427 5.07 -3.26 -14.16
C TYR A 427 3.55 -3.23 -13.98
N GLN A 428 2.98 -2.05 -13.76
CA GLN A 428 1.53 -1.91 -13.53
C GLN A 428 0.73 -2.30 -14.78
N TYR A 429 1.20 -1.95 -15.95
CA TYR A 429 0.62 -2.34 -17.22
C TYR A 429 0.61 -3.87 -17.38
N TRP A 430 1.74 -4.52 -17.14
CA TRP A 430 1.85 -5.97 -17.14
C TRP A 430 0.94 -6.61 -16.07
N LEU A 431 0.93 -6.09 -14.85
CA LEU A 431 0.09 -6.61 -13.77
C LEU A 431 -1.40 -6.56 -14.13
N ASN A 432 -1.85 -5.45 -14.73
CA ASN A 432 -3.23 -5.30 -15.18
C ASN A 432 -3.58 -6.27 -16.32
N GLN A 433 -2.63 -6.55 -17.23
CA GLN A 433 -2.79 -7.61 -18.23
C GLN A 433 -2.93 -8.99 -17.56
N GLN A 434 -2.13 -9.30 -16.56
CA GLN A 434 -2.22 -10.57 -15.83
C GLN A 434 -3.55 -10.68 -15.07
N LYS A 435 -3.98 -9.62 -14.37
CA LYS A 435 -5.29 -9.60 -13.70
C LYS A 435 -6.44 -9.90 -14.66
N LYS A 436 -6.36 -9.41 -15.90
CA LYS A 436 -7.36 -9.66 -16.93
C LYS A 436 -7.25 -11.06 -17.54
N ALA A 437 -6.05 -11.64 -17.58
CA ALA A 437 -5.79 -12.94 -18.17
C ALA A 437 -6.15 -14.10 -17.24
N HIS A 438 -6.16 -13.86 -15.92
CA HIS A 438 -6.44 -14.87 -14.91
C HIS A 438 -7.89 -14.80 -14.40
N ASP A 439 -8.44 -15.97 -14.03
CA ASP A 439 -9.76 -16.04 -13.40
C ASP A 439 -9.66 -15.65 -11.91
N VAL A 440 -10.21 -14.47 -11.59
CA VAL A 440 -10.24 -13.92 -10.22
C VAL A 440 -11.68 -13.77 -9.79
N LEU A 441 -12.09 -14.53 -8.77
CA LEU A 441 -13.43 -14.44 -8.18
C LEU A 441 -13.30 -13.93 -6.74
N ARG A 442 -13.75 -12.70 -6.48
CA ARG A 442 -13.83 -12.11 -5.14
C ARG A 442 -15.13 -12.56 -4.47
N LEU A 443 -15.03 -12.97 -3.21
CA LEU A 443 -16.12 -13.60 -2.46
C LEU A 443 -16.43 -12.90 -1.13
N VAL A 444 -15.73 -11.80 -0.85
CA VAL A 444 -16.00 -10.95 0.32
C VAL A 444 -17.21 -10.08 0.01
N PRO A 445 -18.29 -10.11 0.84
CA PRO A 445 -19.50 -9.33 0.60
C PRO A 445 -19.22 -7.83 0.50
N GLY A 446 -19.72 -7.18 -0.56
CA GLY A 446 -19.51 -5.77 -0.84
C GLY A 446 -18.20 -5.43 -1.56
N LEU A 447 -17.35 -6.44 -1.86
CA LEU A 447 -16.08 -6.30 -2.59
C LEU A 447 -16.02 -7.23 -3.81
N GLU A 448 -17.18 -7.69 -4.30
CA GLU A 448 -17.29 -8.64 -5.41
C GLU A 448 -16.94 -8.03 -6.78
N PHE A 449 -17.03 -6.71 -6.89
CA PHE A 449 -16.82 -5.97 -8.15
C PHE A 449 -15.70 -4.94 -8.02
N ASP A 450 -14.92 -4.81 -9.09
CA ASP A 450 -14.01 -3.69 -9.34
C ASP A 450 -14.71 -2.57 -10.07
#